data_9dd431a27e143877d632fea41f11fcb5
#
_entry.id   9dd431a27e143877d632fea41f11fcb5
#
_cell.length_a   1.000
_cell.length_b   1.000
_cell.length_c   1.000
_cell.angle_alpha   90.00
_cell.angle_beta   90.00
_cell.angle_gamma   90.00
#
_symmetry.space_group_name_H-M   'P 1'
#
loop_
_entity.id
_entity.type
_entity.pdbx_description
1 polymer ?
#
loop_
_entity_poly.entity_id
_entity_poly.type
_entity_poly.pdbx_seq_one_letter_code
_entity_poly.pdbx_strand_id
1 'polypeptide(L)'
;MQNDEFYMARAFELARLGRFTTTPNPNVGCVIVRDGNIVGEGFHLRAGEPHAEVHALRMAGEKARGATAYVTLEPCSHHGRTPPCADALIEAGVSRVVAAMQDPNPQVAGRGLYKLQQAGIDVRHGVMLAEAEAVNLGFLKRMRTGFPYVQLKLGASLDGRTAMASGESQWITSPQARRDVQELRAASSAILSTSATVLADDPALTVRWDELSSETQQIYPRDSLRQPLRIIVDSQNRVTPQHRVVQQPGITWLARQQPDDRVWPAGVEQLSFPLHGGGIDLVVMMMQLAKRQVNSIWVEAGAQLAGALLRAGLVDELIVYIAPKLLGDNARGLCQLPGLTQLADVPEFVFSEVRQIGPDLRLRLTAK
;
A
#
# COMPACT_ATOMS: atom_id res chain seq x y z
N MET A 1 26.53 -11.77 14.41
CA MET A 1 25.95 -10.60 13.72
C MET A 1 25.73 -10.87 12.24
N GLN A 2 26.76 -11.25 11.49
CA GLN A 2 26.64 -11.50 10.03
C GLN A 2 25.60 -12.58 9.63
N ASN A 3 25.40 -13.60 10.47
CA ASN A 3 24.39 -14.63 10.23
C ASN A 3 22.95 -14.17 10.47
N ASP A 4 22.69 -13.25 11.41
CA ASP A 4 21.32 -12.76 11.67
C ASP A 4 20.77 -11.98 10.48
N GLU A 5 21.58 -11.09 9.86
CA GLU A 5 21.19 -10.31 8.69
C GLU A 5 20.94 -11.23 7.49
N PHE A 6 21.72 -12.28 7.30
CA PHE A 6 21.54 -13.24 6.20
C PHE A 6 20.16 -13.93 6.27
N TYR A 7 19.79 -14.46 7.42
CA TYR A 7 18.48 -15.11 7.60
C TYR A 7 17.33 -14.12 7.64
N MET A 8 17.55 -12.93 8.18
CA MET A 8 16.55 -11.86 8.16
C MET A 8 16.29 -11.36 6.73
N ALA A 9 17.32 -11.23 5.88
CA ALA A 9 17.17 -10.90 4.48
C ALA A 9 16.27 -11.92 3.76
N ARG A 10 16.46 -13.22 4.04
CA ARG A 10 15.58 -14.27 3.52
C ARG A 10 14.15 -14.13 4.02
N ALA A 11 13.94 -13.79 5.29
CA ALA A 11 12.61 -13.52 5.83
C ALA A 11 11.92 -12.33 5.13
N PHE A 12 12.69 -11.28 4.75
CA PHE A 12 12.16 -10.17 3.95
C PHE A 12 11.80 -10.56 2.52
N GLU A 13 12.56 -11.44 1.88
CA GLU A 13 12.16 -11.98 0.57
C GLU A 13 10.79 -12.66 0.65
N LEU A 14 10.59 -13.48 1.70
CA LEU A 14 9.31 -14.14 1.96
C LEU A 14 8.18 -13.12 2.26
N ALA A 15 8.45 -12.12 3.11
CA ALA A 15 7.47 -11.08 3.44
C ALA A 15 6.93 -10.38 2.19
N ARG A 16 7.80 -10.09 1.21
CA ARG A 16 7.41 -9.45 -0.06
C ARG A 16 6.43 -10.26 -0.89
N LEU A 17 6.36 -11.58 -0.69
CA LEU A 17 5.38 -12.43 -1.38
C LEU A 17 3.94 -12.18 -0.93
N GLY A 18 3.72 -11.58 0.22
CA GLY A 18 2.39 -11.17 0.69
C GLY A 18 1.89 -9.81 0.17
N ARG A 19 2.73 -9.02 -0.52
CA ARG A 19 2.49 -7.59 -0.81
C ARG A 19 1.18 -7.26 -1.51
N PHE A 20 0.57 -8.20 -2.23
CA PHE A 20 -0.70 -7.97 -2.95
C PHE A 20 -1.93 -8.51 -2.23
N THR A 21 -1.77 -9.27 -1.14
CA THR A 21 -2.88 -10.05 -0.56
C THR A 21 -3.09 -9.84 0.94
N THR A 22 -2.09 -9.31 1.67
CA THR A 22 -2.13 -9.23 3.14
C THR A 22 -2.96 -8.08 3.69
N THR A 23 -3.11 -6.96 2.98
CA THR A 23 -3.83 -5.79 3.51
C THR A 23 -5.22 -6.18 4.06
N PRO A 24 -5.63 -5.69 5.24
CA PRO A 24 -5.03 -4.63 6.05
C PRO A 24 -3.89 -5.07 6.99
N ASN A 25 -3.51 -6.36 6.99
CA ASN A 25 -2.42 -6.87 7.78
C ASN A 25 -1.05 -6.48 7.20
N PRO A 26 0.02 -6.46 8.01
CA PRO A 26 1.37 -6.25 7.50
C PRO A 26 1.90 -7.44 6.72
N ASN A 27 2.87 -7.18 5.86
CA ASN A 27 3.67 -8.21 5.20
C ASN A 27 4.70 -8.75 6.20
N VAL A 28 4.61 -10.03 6.52
CA VAL A 28 5.50 -10.69 7.47
C VAL A 28 6.08 -11.95 6.84
N GLY A 29 7.37 -12.16 7.05
CA GLY A 29 8.08 -13.38 6.72
C GLY A 29 8.76 -13.97 7.96
N CYS A 30 8.88 -15.29 7.99
CA CYS A 30 9.52 -16.02 9.06
C CYS A 30 10.43 -17.12 8.52
N VAL A 31 11.64 -17.22 9.08
CA VAL A 31 12.61 -18.27 8.78
C VAL A 31 13.04 -18.93 10.09
N ILE A 32 12.99 -20.26 10.13
CA ILE A 32 13.44 -21.05 11.27
C ILE A 32 14.74 -21.73 10.91
N VAL A 33 15.77 -21.51 11.74
CA VAL A 33 17.13 -22.00 11.50
C VAL A 33 17.58 -22.87 12.65
N ARG A 34 18.08 -24.06 12.33
CA ARG A 34 18.73 -24.98 13.28
C ARG A 34 20.08 -25.41 12.75
N ASP A 35 21.10 -25.31 13.58
CA ASP A 35 22.48 -25.74 13.27
C ASP A 35 22.99 -25.13 11.94
N GLY A 36 22.66 -23.83 11.69
CA GLY A 36 23.04 -23.11 10.49
C GLY A 36 22.21 -23.43 9.24
N ASN A 37 21.22 -24.32 9.34
CA ASN A 37 20.37 -24.71 8.21
C ASN A 37 18.95 -24.15 8.37
N ILE A 38 18.37 -23.66 7.29
CA ILE A 38 16.95 -23.28 7.24
C ILE A 38 16.12 -24.58 7.27
N VAL A 39 15.30 -24.72 8.31
CA VAL A 39 14.43 -25.88 8.51
C VAL A 39 12.95 -25.56 8.33
N GLY A 40 12.59 -24.30 8.29
CA GLY A 40 11.22 -23.83 8.03
C GLY A 40 11.18 -22.43 7.51
N GLU A 41 10.27 -22.17 6.59
CA GLU A 41 10.02 -20.86 5.97
C GLU A 41 8.53 -20.62 5.89
N GLY A 42 8.11 -19.37 6.04
CA GLY A 42 6.72 -18.97 5.90
C GLY A 42 6.55 -17.47 5.70
N PHE A 43 5.44 -17.10 5.13
CA PHE A 43 5.02 -15.70 5.05
C PHE A 43 3.51 -15.61 5.26
N HIS A 44 3.06 -14.41 5.66
CA HIS A 44 1.63 -14.14 5.76
C HIS A 44 1.05 -13.98 4.36
N LEU A 45 0.16 -14.89 3.98
CA LEU A 45 -0.39 -14.93 2.62
C LEU A 45 -1.57 -13.97 2.45
N ARG A 46 -2.52 -13.99 3.41
CA ARG A 46 -3.78 -13.25 3.30
C ARG A 46 -4.34 -12.89 4.68
N ALA A 47 -4.97 -11.72 4.80
CA ALA A 47 -5.67 -11.34 6.02
C ALA A 47 -6.73 -12.38 6.42
N GLY A 48 -6.68 -12.81 7.69
CA GLY A 48 -7.55 -13.85 8.25
C GLY A 48 -7.02 -15.28 8.12
N GLU A 49 -5.92 -15.51 7.41
CA GLU A 49 -5.20 -16.76 7.32
C GLU A 49 -4.05 -16.84 8.34
N PRO A 50 -3.40 -18.02 8.51
CA PRO A 50 -2.27 -18.17 9.42
C PRO A 50 -1.13 -17.16 9.16
N HIS A 51 -0.46 -16.74 10.21
CA HIS A 51 0.69 -15.85 10.12
C HIS A 51 1.96 -16.59 9.66
N ALA A 52 2.99 -15.83 9.33
CA ALA A 52 4.25 -16.34 8.80
C ALA A 52 4.90 -17.41 9.69
N GLU A 53 4.88 -17.15 11.01
CA GLU A 53 5.47 -18.03 12.01
C GLU A 53 4.79 -19.41 12.01
N VAL A 54 3.47 -19.46 11.85
CA VAL A 54 2.70 -20.71 11.82
C VAL A 54 3.10 -21.57 10.61
N HIS A 55 3.28 -20.93 9.44
CA HIS A 55 3.73 -21.62 8.23
C HIS A 55 5.16 -22.16 8.40
N ALA A 56 6.07 -21.33 8.92
CA ALA A 56 7.46 -21.70 9.14
C ALA A 56 7.58 -22.85 10.18
N LEU A 57 6.81 -22.77 11.27
CA LEU A 57 6.78 -23.84 12.29
C LEU A 57 6.21 -25.15 11.76
N ARG A 58 5.16 -25.11 10.95
CA ARG A 58 4.60 -26.30 10.30
C ARG A 58 5.62 -27.00 9.39
N MET A 59 6.38 -26.21 8.63
CA MET A 59 7.45 -26.74 7.77
C MET A 59 8.60 -27.31 8.60
N ALA A 60 9.01 -26.63 9.67
CA ALA A 60 10.11 -27.06 10.54
C ALA A 60 9.78 -28.34 11.34
N GLY A 61 8.52 -28.51 11.77
CA GLY A 61 8.10 -29.61 12.63
C GLY A 61 8.98 -29.70 13.90
N GLU A 62 9.39 -30.90 14.28
CA GLU A 62 10.22 -31.15 15.47
C GLU A 62 11.59 -30.45 15.42
N LYS A 63 12.07 -30.07 14.23
CA LYS A 63 13.34 -29.32 14.09
C LYS A 63 13.26 -27.88 14.61
N ALA A 64 12.05 -27.37 14.90
CA ALA A 64 11.86 -26.09 15.52
C ALA A 64 12.39 -26.03 16.96
N ARG A 65 12.39 -27.17 17.66
CA ARG A 65 12.88 -27.26 19.03
C ARG A 65 14.37 -26.92 19.10
N GLY A 66 14.72 -25.91 19.92
CA GLY A 66 16.09 -25.40 20.08
C GLY A 66 16.59 -24.57 18.88
N ALA A 67 15.75 -24.29 17.87
CA ALA A 67 16.09 -23.46 16.73
C ALA A 67 16.02 -21.96 17.04
N THR A 68 16.49 -21.15 16.08
CA THR A 68 16.30 -19.68 16.07
C THR A 68 15.22 -19.33 15.04
N ALA A 69 14.23 -18.52 15.44
CA ALA A 69 13.23 -17.94 14.54
C ALA A 69 13.59 -16.50 14.18
N TYR A 70 13.64 -16.19 12.90
CA TYR A 70 13.85 -14.86 12.34
C TYR A 70 12.52 -14.35 11.78
N VAL A 71 12.01 -13.24 12.32
CA VAL A 71 10.69 -12.71 11.95
C VAL A 71 10.82 -11.23 11.60
N THR A 72 10.25 -10.81 10.48
CA THR A 72 10.38 -9.43 9.99
C THR A 72 9.59 -8.40 10.81
N LEU A 73 8.70 -8.84 11.69
CA LEU A 73 7.92 -8.01 12.62
C LEU A 73 7.75 -8.77 13.94
N GLU A 74 7.56 -8.04 15.04
CA GLU A 74 7.28 -8.65 16.36
C GLU A 74 6.16 -9.69 16.29
N PRO A 75 6.37 -10.93 16.82
CA PRO A 75 5.32 -11.94 16.92
C PRO A 75 4.15 -11.45 17.78
N CYS A 76 2.93 -11.62 17.28
CA CYS A 76 1.74 -11.15 17.97
C CYS A 76 1.52 -11.89 19.31
N SER A 77 0.98 -11.17 20.31
CA SER A 77 0.71 -11.67 21.67
C SER A 77 -0.76 -11.73 22.03
N HIS A 78 -1.64 -11.18 21.19
CA HIS A 78 -3.07 -11.16 21.44
C HIS A 78 -3.79 -12.27 20.66
N HIS A 79 -4.86 -12.78 21.24
CA HIS A 79 -5.76 -13.74 20.57
C HIS A 79 -6.61 -12.99 19.53
N GLY A 80 -6.39 -13.32 18.27
CA GLY A 80 -7.23 -12.92 17.15
C GLY A 80 -8.10 -14.08 16.69
N ARG A 81 -8.18 -14.29 15.39
CA ARG A 81 -8.81 -15.47 14.78
C ARG A 81 -7.96 -16.74 14.94
N THR A 82 -6.66 -16.58 15.21
CA THR A 82 -5.68 -17.64 15.46
C THR A 82 -5.00 -17.41 16.80
N PRO A 83 -4.45 -18.46 17.46
CA PRO A 83 -3.60 -18.30 18.64
C PRO A 83 -2.43 -17.35 18.37
N PRO A 84 -1.93 -16.64 19.39
CA PRO A 84 -0.79 -15.73 19.26
C PRO A 84 0.45 -16.43 18.74
N CYS A 85 1.19 -15.80 17.83
CA CYS A 85 2.43 -16.36 17.28
C CYS A 85 3.51 -16.53 18.35
N ALA A 86 3.54 -15.64 19.36
CA ALA A 86 4.45 -15.80 20.51
C ALA A 86 4.20 -17.13 21.25
N ASP A 87 2.93 -17.53 21.45
CA ASP A 87 2.59 -18.81 22.07
C ASP A 87 3.02 -19.98 21.19
N ALA A 88 2.76 -19.91 19.90
CA ALA A 88 3.17 -20.97 18.98
C ALA A 88 4.71 -21.19 18.95
N LEU A 89 5.49 -20.11 19.03
CA LEU A 89 6.95 -20.19 19.12
C LEU A 89 7.41 -20.79 20.46
N ILE A 90 6.77 -20.45 21.56
CA ILE A 90 7.05 -21.03 22.89
C ILE A 90 6.73 -22.54 22.90
N GLU A 91 5.55 -22.92 22.43
CA GLU A 91 5.11 -24.33 22.38
C GLU A 91 6.03 -25.17 21.48
N ALA A 92 6.49 -24.62 20.36
CA ALA A 92 7.45 -25.28 19.48
C ALA A 92 8.85 -25.44 20.10
N GLY A 93 9.11 -24.72 21.21
CA GLY A 93 10.37 -24.83 21.95
C GLY A 93 11.56 -24.21 21.23
N VAL A 94 11.36 -23.13 20.49
CA VAL A 94 12.48 -22.36 19.92
C VAL A 94 13.34 -21.79 21.03
N SER A 95 14.65 -21.74 20.84
CA SER A 95 15.58 -21.23 21.85
C SER A 95 15.86 -19.73 21.71
N ARG A 96 15.67 -19.17 20.50
CA ARG A 96 15.98 -17.78 20.19
C ARG A 96 14.99 -17.22 19.17
N VAL A 97 14.63 -15.94 19.34
CA VAL A 97 13.82 -15.15 18.39
C VAL A 97 14.54 -13.85 18.03
N VAL A 98 14.70 -13.62 16.74
CA VAL A 98 15.25 -12.36 16.21
C VAL A 98 14.13 -11.68 15.40
N ALA A 99 13.69 -10.51 15.88
CA ALA A 99 12.70 -9.69 15.17
C ALA A 99 13.37 -8.50 14.48
N ALA A 100 12.94 -8.15 13.26
CA ALA A 100 13.50 -7.00 12.58
C ALA A 100 13.06 -5.69 13.25
N MET A 101 11.81 -5.63 13.71
CA MET A 101 11.29 -4.45 14.42
C MET A 101 10.22 -4.84 15.44
N GLN A 102 9.99 -3.96 16.39
CA GLN A 102 8.84 -4.00 17.29
C GLN A 102 7.61 -3.52 16.57
N ASP A 103 6.45 -4.13 16.81
CA ASP A 103 5.19 -3.70 16.21
C ASP A 103 4.76 -2.34 16.81
N PRO A 104 4.51 -1.30 15.97
CA PRO A 104 4.03 0.00 16.46
C PRO A 104 2.56 -0.02 16.88
N ASN A 105 1.81 -1.09 16.62
CA ASN A 105 0.43 -1.22 17.04
C ASN A 105 0.36 -1.20 18.58
N PRO A 106 -0.34 -0.23 19.22
CA PRO A 106 -0.43 -0.13 20.68
C PRO A 106 -0.98 -1.40 21.37
N GLN A 107 -1.69 -2.24 20.64
CA GLN A 107 -2.19 -3.53 21.15
C GLN A 107 -1.12 -4.62 21.21
N VAL A 108 -0.01 -4.47 20.49
CA VAL A 108 1.09 -5.43 20.41
C VAL A 108 2.34 -4.87 21.12
N ALA A 109 2.88 -3.81 20.64
CA ALA A 109 3.95 -2.93 21.12
C ALA A 109 4.86 -3.51 22.22
N GLY A 110 5.73 -4.46 21.90
CA GLY A 110 6.68 -5.10 22.81
C GLY A 110 6.13 -6.24 23.66
N ARG A 111 4.82 -6.48 23.65
CA ARG A 111 4.20 -7.54 24.48
C ARG A 111 4.56 -8.94 24.00
N GLY A 112 4.70 -9.13 22.68
CA GLY A 112 5.13 -10.40 22.10
C GLY A 112 6.58 -10.72 22.46
N LEU A 113 7.48 -9.76 22.31
CA LEU A 113 8.88 -9.91 22.66
C LEU A 113 9.05 -10.16 24.17
N TYR A 114 8.32 -9.41 25.01
CA TYR A 114 8.34 -9.58 26.45
C TYR A 114 7.85 -10.99 26.86
N LYS A 115 6.75 -11.47 26.26
CA LYS A 115 6.21 -12.81 26.54
C LYS A 115 7.22 -13.92 26.19
N LEU A 116 7.93 -13.80 25.07
CA LEU A 116 9.00 -14.72 24.67
C LEU A 116 10.15 -14.71 25.68
N GLN A 117 10.58 -13.53 26.15
CA GLN A 117 11.62 -13.41 27.18
C GLN A 117 11.21 -14.05 28.53
N GLN A 118 9.95 -13.84 28.96
CA GLN A 118 9.42 -14.47 30.19
C GLN A 118 9.37 -16.00 30.11
N ALA A 119 9.26 -16.56 28.88
CA ALA A 119 9.33 -18.00 28.66
C ALA A 119 10.78 -18.54 28.55
N GLY A 120 11.80 -17.69 28.80
CA GLY A 120 13.20 -18.07 28.79
C GLY A 120 13.83 -18.12 27.38
N ILE A 121 13.18 -17.57 26.37
CA ILE A 121 13.70 -17.49 25.00
C ILE A 121 14.63 -16.30 24.87
N ASP A 122 15.80 -16.47 24.24
CA ASP A 122 16.70 -15.37 23.90
C ASP A 122 16.07 -14.48 22.81
N VAL A 123 15.84 -13.20 23.11
CA VAL A 123 15.15 -12.28 22.20
C VAL A 123 16.05 -11.12 21.80
N ARG A 124 16.19 -10.93 20.49
CA ARG A 124 16.85 -9.78 19.88
C ARG A 124 15.90 -9.09 18.91
N HIS A 125 15.94 -7.76 18.81
CA HIS A 125 15.23 -7.00 17.81
C HIS A 125 16.06 -5.85 17.23
N GLY A 126 15.59 -5.24 16.14
CA GLY A 126 16.27 -4.13 15.45
C GLY A 126 17.23 -4.58 14.35
N VAL A 127 17.15 -5.84 13.89
CA VAL A 127 18.00 -6.34 12.79
C VAL A 127 17.37 -5.99 11.46
N MET A 128 18.06 -5.22 10.61
CA MET A 128 17.59 -4.72 9.31
C MET A 128 16.32 -3.86 9.46
N LEU A 129 16.35 -2.89 10.37
CA LEU A 129 15.19 -2.03 10.68
C LEU A 129 14.73 -1.21 9.47
N ALA A 130 15.64 -0.74 8.63
CA ALA A 130 15.30 0.05 7.44
C ALA A 130 14.48 -0.76 6.43
N GLU A 131 14.81 -2.03 6.24
CA GLU A 131 14.08 -2.95 5.39
C GLU A 131 12.70 -3.28 5.97
N ALA A 132 12.59 -3.42 7.29
CA ALA A 132 11.31 -3.62 7.98
C ALA A 132 10.37 -2.44 7.76
N GLU A 133 10.88 -1.21 7.86
CA GLU A 133 10.13 0.01 7.54
C GLU A 133 9.66 0.01 6.08
N ALA A 134 10.56 -0.30 5.14
CA ALA A 134 10.27 -0.24 3.71
C ALA A 134 9.20 -1.25 3.24
N VAL A 135 9.13 -2.43 3.87
CA VAL A 135 8.18 -3.49 3.50
C VAL A 135 6.73 -3.17 3.91
N ASN A 136 6.54 -2.33 4.94
CA ASN A 136 5.25 -2.11 5.57
C ASN A 136 4.86 -0.62 5.71
N LEU A 137 5.32 0.27 4.81
CA LEU A 137 5.11 1.73 4.89
C LEU A 137 3.69 2.13 5.25
N GLY A 138 2.70 1.56 4.55
CA GLY A 138 1.29 1.90 4.77
C GLY A 138 0.76 1.46 6.13
N PHE A 139 1.06 0.21 6.53
CA PHE A 139 0.67 -0.31 7.84
C PHE A 139 1.30 0.51 8.97
N LEU A 140 2.61 0.76 8.88
CA LEU A 140 3.35 1.50 9.90
C LEU A 140 2.87 2.94 10.03
N LYS A 141 2.65 3.64 8.90
CA LYS A 141 2.11 5.00 8.94
C LYS A 141 0.73 5.03 9.60
N ARG A 142 -0.18 4.13 9.19
CA ARG A 142 -1.52 4.07 9.78
C ARG A 142 -1.47 3.84 11.29
N MET A 143 -0.64 2.92 11.77
CA MET A 143 -0.51 2.63 13.20
C MET A 143 0.08 3.79 14.01
N ARG A 144 1.06 4.50 13.45
CA ARG A 144 1.76 5.61 14.12
C ARG A 144 1.00 6.92 14.08
N THR A 145 0.28 7.20 13.00
CA THR A 145 -0.27 8.54 12.75
C THR A 145 -1.79 8.57 12.63
N GLY A 146 -2.45 7.44 12.41
CA GLY A 146 -3.87 7.38 12.10
C GLY A 146 -4.22 7.84 10.68
N PHE A 147 -3.23 7.96 9.78
CA PHE A 147 -3.41 8.29 8.37
C PHE A 147 -2.91 7.16 7.47
N PRO A 148 -3.51 6.96 6.28
CA PRO A 148 -2.97 6.04 5.28
C PRO A 148 -1.70 6.62 4.64
N TYR A 149 -0.89 5.75 4.02
CA TYR A 149 0.23 6.15 3.16
C TYR A 149 -0.30 6.52 1.77
N VAL A 150 -0.11 7.76 1.34
CA VAL A 150 -0.68 8.30 0.10
C VAL A 150 0.39 8.41 -0.98
N GLN A 151 0.20 7.64 -2.05
CA GLN A 151 1.02 7.66 -3.26
C GLN A 151 0.25 8.40 -4.36
N LEU A 152 0.69 9.59 -4.72
CA LEU A 152 0.10 10.39 -5.80
C LEU A 152 0.78 10.04 -7.12
N LYS A 153 0.05 9.40 -8.02
CA LYS A 153 0.53 9.06 -9.36
C LYS A 153 0.11 10.13 -10.36
N LEU A 154 1.07 10.60 -11.14
CA LEU A 154 0.84 11.51 -12.27
C LEU A 154 1.51 10.97 -13.53
N GLY A 155 0.84 11.14 -14.67
CA GLY A 155 1.42 10.91 -16.00
C GLY A 155 1.54 12.23 -16.72
N ALA A 156 2.71 12.54 -17.26
CA ALA A 156 2.98 13.84 -17.87
C ALA A 156 3.87 13.73 -19.11
N SER A 157 3.82 14.76 -19.93
CA SER A 157 4.83 15.04 -20.95
C SER A 157 6.12 15.58 -20.34
N LEU A 158 7.18 15.69 -21.12
CA LEU A 158 8.48 16.24 -20.71
C LEU A 158 8.36 17.71 -20.22
N ASP A 159 7.42 18.46 -20.80
CA ASP A 159 7.09 19.84 -20.38
C ASP A 159 6.04 19.92 -19.26
N GLY A 160 5.80 18.79 -18.54
CA GLY A 160 4.98 18.75 -17.34
C GLY A 160 3.48 18.90 -17.58
N ARG A 161 2.96 18.44 -18.71
CA ARG A 161 1.55 18.53 -19.09
C ARG A 161 0.84 17.19 -18.99
N THR A 162 -0.40 17.22 -18.47
CA THR A 162 -1.19 16.01 -18.20
C THR A 162 -2.36 15.80 -19.18
N ALA A 163 -2.70 16.81 -19.95
CA ALA A 163 -3.70 16.76 -21.02
C ALA A 163 -3.53 17.93 -21.95
N MET A 164 -4.05 17.82 -23.17
CA MET A 164 -4.18 18.95 -24.09
C MET A 164 -5.20 19.97 -23.55
N ALA A 165 -5.20 21.18 -24.09
CA ALA A 165 -6.20 22.21 -23.75
C ALA A 165 -7.64 21.72 -24.00
N SER A 166 -7.86 20.91 -25.03
CA SER A 166 -9.13 20.26 -25.34
C SER A 166 -9.60 19.26 -24.27
N GLY A 167 -8.68 18.77 -23.42
CA GLY A 167 -8.90 17.70 -22.45
C GLY A 167 -8.44 16.33 -22.93
N GLU A 168 -8.00 16.19 -24.17
CA GLU A 168 -7.41 14.94 -24.66
C GLU A 168 -6.18 14.57 -23.86
N SER A 169 -6.15 13.37 -23.26
CA SER A 169 -5.06 12.86 -22.39
C SER A 169 -4.62 11.44 -22.73
N GLN A 170 -5.38 10.73 -23.55
CA GLN A 170 -5.09 9.35 -23.91
C GLN A 170 -4.40 9.27 -25.28
N TRP A 171 -3.16 8.72 -25.42
CA TRP A 171 -2.31 8.25 -24.30
C TRP A 171 -1.03 9.07 -24.31
N ILE A 172 -0.75 9.74 -23.18
CA ILE A 172 0.51 10.48 -23.01
C ILE A 172 1.64 9.48 -22.76
N THR A 173 1.48 8.61 -21.76
CA THR A 173 2.46 7.60 -21.36
C THR A 173 2.31 6.29 -22.15
N SER A 174 3.38 5.52 -22.19
CA SER A 174 3.50 4.28 -22.96
C SER A 174 2.68 3.12 -22.39
N PRO A 175 2.44 2.05 -23.18
CA PRO A 175 1.86 0.82 -22.68
C PRO A 175 2.67 0.19 -21.55
N GLN A 176 4.01 0.28 -21.58
CA GLN A 176 4.90 -0.23 -20.54
C GLN A 176 4.67 0.49 -19.20
N ALA A 177 4.57 1.82 -19.22
CA ALA A 177 4.24 2.60 -18.03
C ALA A 177 2.86 2.22 -17.46
N ARG A 178 1.86 1.99 -18.32
CA ARG A 178 0.53 1.55 -17.88
C ARG A 178 0.52 0.15 -17.27
N ARG A 179 1.40 -0.77 -17.72
CA ARG A 179 1.58 -2.08 -17.07
C ARG A 179 2.24 -1.93 -15.71
N ASP A 180 3.28 -1.09 -15.60
CA ASP A 180 3.94 -0.81 -14.32
C ASP A 180 2.95 -0.27 -13.27
N VAL A 181 1.98 0.56 -13.67
CA VAL A 181 0.88 1.03 -12.82
C VAL A 181 0.04 -0.13 -12.28
N GLN A 182 -0.14 -1.24 -13.01
CA GLN A 182 -0.93 -2.38 -12.52
C GLN A 182 -0.29 -3.04 -11.29
N GLU A 183 1.04 -3.15 -11.26
CA GLU A 183 1.78 -3.66 -10.09
C GLU A 183 1.56 -2.77 -8.85
N LEU A 184 1.61 -1.46 -9.04
CA LEU A 184 1.44 -0.48 -7.96
C LEU A 184 -0.02 -0.43 -7.46
N ARG A 185 -0.99 -0.55 -8.36
CA ARG A 185 -2.41 -0.76 -8.00
C ARG A 185 -2.59 -2.01 -7.15
N ALA A 186 -2.02 -3.14 -7.61
CA ALA A 186 -2.15 -4.42 -6.91
C ALA A 186 -1.57 -4.39 -5.49
N ALA A 187 -0.49 -3.65 -5.28
CA ALA A 187 0.16 -3.50 -3.98
C ALA A 187 -0.59 -2.55 -3.03
N SER A 188 -1.51 -1.71 -3.54
CA SER A 188 -2.18 -0.70 -2.73
C SER A 188 -3.45 -1.25 -2.05
N SER A 189 -3.79 -0.71 -0.88
CA SER A 189 -5.05 -1.07 -0.20
C SER A 189 -6.25 -0.51 -0.97
N ALA A 190 -6.13 0.71 -1.47
CA ALA A 190 -7.18 1.41 -2.19
C ALA A 190 -6.66 2.21 -3.38
N ILE A 191 -7.52 2.42 -4.37
CA ILE A 191 -7.33 3.37 -5.48
C ILE A 191 -8.29 4.53 -5.25
N LEU A 192 -7.76 5.76 -5.21
CA LEU A 192 -8.54 6.99 -5.08
C LEU A 192 -8.61 7.72 -6.41
N SER A 193 -9.81 8.07 -6.82
CA SER A 193 -10.06 8.91 -7.99
C SER A 193 -11.20 9.90 -7.74
N THR A 194 -11.68 10.57 -8.78
CA THR A 194 -12.74 11.59 -8.68
C THR A 194 -13.88 11.33 -9.62
N SER A 195 -15.06 11.90 -9.32
CA SER A 195 -16.18 11.92 -10.26
C SER A 195 -15.83 12.60 -11.59
N ALA A 196 -14.94 13.59 -11.59
CA ALA A 196 -14.48 14.23 -12.83
C ALA A 196 -13.77 13.22 -13.74
N THR A 197 -12.88 12.38 -13.20
CA THR A 197 -12.23 11.31 -13.96
C THR A 197 -13.23 10.24 -14.42
N VAL A 198 -14.18 9.87 -13.56
CA VAL A 198 -15.23 8.90 -13.92
C VAL A 198 -16.08 9.41 -15.09
N LEU A 199 -16.49 10.68 -15.06
CA LEU A 199 -17.29 11.28 -16.14
C LEU A 199 -16.51 11.46 -17.45
N ALA A 200 -15.20 11.71 -17.36
CA ALA A 200 -14.36 11.91 -18.55
C ALA A 200 -13.98 10.60 -19.25
N ASP A 201 -13.59 9.58 -18.48
CA ASP A 201 -12.93 8.40 -18.99
C ASP A 201 -13.71 7.08 -18.77
N ASP A 202 -14.75 7.11 -17.93
CA ASP A 202 -15.50 5.93 -17.43
C ASP A 202 -14.60 4.73 -17.10
N PRO A 203 -13.60 4.91 -16.21
CA PRO A 203 -12.60 3.90 -15.92
C PRO A 203 -13.15 2.78 -15.04
N ALA A 204 -12.60 1.58 -15.18
CA ALA A 204 -12.89 0.47 -14.27
C ALA A 204 -12.15 0.57 -12.93
N LEU A 205 -10.97 1.16 -12.91
CA LEU A 205 -10.04 1.26 -11.76
C LEU A 205 -9.80 -0.10 -11.09
N THR A 206 -9.54 -1.10 -11.89
CA THR A 206 -9.24 -2.47 -11.47
C THR A 206 -7.80 -2.84 -11.79
N VAL A 207 -7.29 -3.85 -11.09
CA VAL A 207 -6.06 -4.54 -11.47
C VAL A 207 -6.40 -5.56 -12.55
N ARG A 208 -5.71 -5.48 -13.67
CA ARG A 208 -5.82 -6.43 -14.78
C ARG A 208 -4.69 -7.46 -14.70
N TRP A 209 -5.02 -8.67 -14.31
CA TRP A 209 -4.03 -9.73 -14.08
C TRP A 209 -3.14 -9.98 -15.31
N ASP A 210 -3.71 -9.95 -16.52
CA ASP A 210 -2.99 -10.16 -17.77
C ASP A 210 -1.94 -9.05 -18.08
N GLU A 211 -2.02 -7.92 -17.41
CA GLU A 211 -1.08 -6.80 -17.54
C GLU A 211 0.01 -6.79 -16.45
N LEU A 212 -0.08 -7.69 -15.47
CA LEU A 212 0.98 -7.87 -14.47
C LEU A 212 2.20 -8.55 -15.10
N SER A 213 3.37 -8.39 -14.48
CA SER A 213 4.60 -9.05 -14.92
C SER A 213 4.48 -10.57 -14.87
N SER A 214 5.23 -11.27 -15.70
CA SER A 214 5.28 -12.73 -15.67
C SER A 214 5.71 -13.29 -14.31
N GLU A 215 6.62 -12.61 -13.62
CA GLU A 215 7.05 -12.95 -12.26
C GLU A 215 5.88 -12.87 -11.28
N THR A 216 5.12 -11.79 -11.34
CA THR A 216 3.92 -11.61 -10.50
C THR A 216 2.85 -12.64 -10.79
N GLN A 217 2.60 -12.94 -12.07
CA GLN A 217 1.62 -13.94 -12.48
C GLN A 217 1.99 -15.37 -12.00
N GLN A 218 3.27 -15.69 -11.92
CA GLN A 218 3.74 -16.97 -11.38
C GLN A 218 3.48 -17.12 -9.88
N ILE A 219 3.61 -16.02 -9.13
CA ILE A 219 3.41 -16.01 -7.67
C ILE A 219 1.92 -15.91 -7.31
N TYR A 220 1.17 -15.10 -8.06
CA TYR A 220 -0.24 -14.81 -7.79
C TYR A 220 -1.14 -15.33 -8.92
N PRO A 221 -1.72 -16.53 -8.77
CA PRO A 221 -2.74 -17.02 -9.68
C PRO A 221 -3.90 -16.04 -9.82
N ARG A 222 -4.54 -16.00 -10.99
CA ARG A 222 -5.64 -15.07 -11.30
C ARG A 222 -6.71 -15.04 -10.23
N ASP A 223 -7.12 -16.20 -9.72
CA ASP A 223 -8.19 -16.36 -8.74
C ASP A 223 -7.80 -15.92 -7.32
N SER A 224 -6.51 -15.77 -7.05
CA SER A 224 -6.00 -15.29 -5.76
C SER A 224 -5.77 -13.77 -5.72
N LEU A 225 -5.83 -13.10 -6.87
CA LEU A 225 -5.59 -11.66 -6.95
C LEU A 225 -6.71 -10.88 -6.24
N ARG A 226 -6.31 -10.06 -5.27
CA ARG A 226 -7.21 -9.11 -4.60
C ARG A 226 -7.40 -7.87 -5.47
N GLN A 227 -8.63 -7.40 -5.62
CA GLN A 227 -8.91 -6.07 -6.16
C GLN A 227 -8.77 -5.02 -5.05
N PRO A 228 -8.07 -3.89 -5.29
CA PRO A 228 -8.06 -2.77 -4.36
C PRO A 228 -9.47 -2.20 -4.15
N LEU A 229 -9.72 -1.66 -2.96
CA LEU A 229 -10.88 -0.83 -2.71
C LEU A 229 -10.86 0.39 -3.64
N ARG A 230 -11.95 0.71 -4.30
CA ARG A 230 -12.08 1.93 -5.11
C ARG A 230 -12.74 3.02 -4.29
N ILE A 231 -12.16 4.21 -4.26
CA ILE A 231 -12.69 5.37 -3.55
C ILE A 231 -12.85 6.50 -4.56
N ILE A 232 -14.06 7.01 -4.70
CA ILE A 232 -14.37 8.08 -5.66
C ILE A 232 -14.84 9.31 -4.89
N VAL A 233 -14.07 10.40 -4.98
CA VAL A 233 -14.48 11.71 -4.45
C VAL A 233 -15.57 12.27 -5.35
N ASP A 234 -16.78 12.37 -4.82
CA ASP A 234 -18.00 12.72 -5.57
C ASP A 234 -18.94 13.61 -4.75
N SER A 235 -18.47 14.77 -4.34
CA SER A 235 -19.20 15.71 -3.47
C SER A 235 -20.57 16.16 -4.00
N GLN A 236 -20.79 16.06 -5.32
CA GLN A 236 -21.99 16.51 -6.00
C GLN A 236 -22.89 15.37 -6.53
N ASN A 237 -22.65 14.11 -6.13
CA ASN A 237 -23.42 12.94 -6.53
C ASN A 237 -23.56 12.76 -8.06
N ARG A 238 -22.45 13.02 -8.79
CA ARG A 238 -22.40 12.93 -10.26
C ARG A 238 -22.20 11.51 -10.78
N VAL A 239 -21.55 10.64 -9.98
CA VAL A 239 -21.40 9.23 -10.31
C VAL A 239 -22.75 8.55 -10.18
N THR A 240 -23.09 7.71 -11.16
CA THR A 240 -24.36 6.97 -11.22
C THR A 240 -24.12 5.46 -11.24
N PRO A 241 -25.12 4.62 -10.94
CA PRO A 241 -25.00 3.16 -10.99
C PRO A 241 -24.57 2.58 -12.34
N GLN A 242 -24.66 3.36 -13.43
CA GLN A 242 -24.30 2.93 -14.79
C GLN A 242 -22.81 3.05 -15.11
N HIS A 243 -22.04 3.81 -14.30
CA HIS A 243 -20.60 3.96 -14.54
C HIS A 243 -19.84 2.68 -14.28
N ARG A 244 -18.83 2.40 -15.10
CA ARG A 244 -18.04 1.16 -15.01
C ARG A 244 -17.41 0.92 -13.66
N VAL A 245 -16.92 1.96 -12.99
CA VAL A 245 -16.21 1.86 -11.69
C VAL A 245 -17.05 1.22 -10.61
N VAL A 246 -18.37 1.45 -10.59
CA VAL A 246 -19.29 0.88 -9.60
C VAL A 246 -19.87 -0.47 -9.98
N GLN A 247 -19.74 -0.85 -11.27
CA GLN A 247 -20.19 -2.14 -11.78
C GLN A 247 -19.12 -3.24 -11.72
N GLN A 248 -17.87 -2.88 -11.36
CA GLN A 248 -16.80 -3.87 -11.24
C GLN A 248 -16.95 -4.73 -9.99
N PRO A 249 -16.49 -5.99 -10.01
CA PRO A 249 -16.36 -6.80 -8.81
C PRO A 249 -15.51 -6.11 -7.73
N GLY A 250 -15.80 -6.40 -6.45
CA GLY A 250 -15.12 -5.81 -5.30
C GLY A 250 -15.88 -4.61 -4.72
N ILE A 251 -15.20 -3.84 -3.88
CA ILE A 251 -15.81 -2.78 -3.07
C ILE A 251 -15.52 -1.42 -3.69
N THR A 252 -16.53 -0.56 -3.74
CA THR A 252 -16.41 0.84 -4.15
C THR A 252 -17.06 1.74 -3.10
N TRP A 253 -16.32 2.71 -2.59
CA TRP A 253 -16.84 3.75 -1.70
C TRP A 253 -16.95 5.06 -2.45
N LEU A 254 -18.14 5.66 -2.38
CA LEU A 254 -18.39 7.00 -2.92
C LEU A 254 -18.28 8.01 -1.78
N ALA A 255 -17.26 8.85 -1.80
CA ALA A 255 -17.03 9.89 -0.82
C ALA A 255 -17.87 11.12 -1.19
N ARG A 256 -18.93 11.36 -0.45
CA ARG A 256 -19.98 12.34 -0.74
C ARG A 256 -20.22 13.30 0.42
N GLN A 257 -20.86 14.42 0.17
CA GLN A 257 -21.38 15.26 1.22
C GLN A 257 -22.60 14.61 1.87
N GLN A 258 -23.52 14.12 1.04
CA GLN A 258 -24.71 13.38 1.45
C GLN A 258 -24.96 12.20 0.50
N PRO A 259 -25.38 11.03 0.99
CA PRO A 259 -25.83 9.95 0.16
C PRO A 259 -27.03 10.34 -0.69
N ASP A 260 -27.22 9.67 -1.80
CA ASP A 260 -28.46 9.71 -2.59
C ASP A 260 -29.27 8.43 -2.42
N ASP A 261 -30.54 8.45 -2.87
CA ASP A 261 -31.50 7.35 -2.74
C ASP A 261 -31.45 6.38 -3.94
N ARG A 262 -30.43 6.46 -4.82
CA ARG A 262 -30.30 5.56 -5.97
C ARG A 262 -30.03 4.14 -5.51
N VAL A 263 -30.53 3.17 -6.25
CA VAL A 263 -30.21 1.75 -6.04
C VAL A 263 -28.80 1.49 -6.61
N TRP A 264 -27.89 1.10 -5.74
CA TRP A 264 -26.52 0.84 -6.08
C TRP A 264 -26.23 -0.66 -6.22
N PRO A 265 -25.28 -1.06 -7.09
CA PRO A 265 -24.80 -2.44 -7.13
C PRO A 265 -24.27 -2.93 -5.78
N ALA A 266 -24.28 -4.23 -5.57
CA ALA A 266 -23.66 -4.85 -4.40
C ALA A 266 -22.18 -4.47 -4.29
N GLY A 267 -21.71 -4.16 -3.07
CA GLY A 267 -20.32 -3.71 -2.83
C GLY A 267 -20.11 -2.20 -2.98
N VAL A 268 -21.13 -1.43 -3.34
CA VAL A 268 -21.06 0.03 -3.34
C VAL A 268 -21.59 0.58 -2.03
N GLU A 269 -20.80 1.41 -1.36
CA GLU A 269 -21.15 2.12 -0.13
C GLU A 269 -20.96 3.64 -0.33
N GLN A 270 -21.95 4.43 0.12
CA GLN A 270 -21.86 5.89 0.12
C GLN A 270 -21.39 6.36 1.50
N LEU A 271 -20.27 7.05 1.56
CA LEU A 271 -19.70 7.59 2.79
C LEU A 271 -19.87 9.10 2.83
N SER A 272 -20.42 9.61 3.94
CA SER A 272 -20.61 11.05 4.14
C SER A 272 -19.38 11.69 4.76
N PHE A 273 -18.97 12.82 4.19
CA PHE A 273 -17.85 13.63 4.67
C PHE A 273 -18.23 15.11 4.67
N PRO A 274 -17.72 15.91 5.63
CA PRO A 274 -17.90 17.36 5.61
C PRO A 274 -17.21 17.97 4.39
N LEU A 275 -17.65 19.18 4.04
CA LEU A 275 -16.98 19.99 3.02
C LEU A 275 -15.97 20.94 3.66
N HIS A 276 -14.88 21.17 2.95
CA HIS A 276 -13.89 22.19 3.24
C HIS A 276 -13.39 22.80 1.92
N GLY A 277 -13.37 24.13 1.81
CA GLY A 277 -12.88 24.81 0.61
C GLY A 277 -13.63 24.48 -0.68
N GLY A 278 -14.92 24.14 -0.59
CA GLY A 278 -15.78 23.81 -1.75
C GLY A 278 -15.71 22.36 -2.23
N GLY A 279 -14.98 21.49 -1.53
CA GLY A 279 -14.89 20.06 -1.82
C GLY A 279 -14.99 19.23 -0.54
N ILE A 280 -14.88 17.91 -0.67
CA ILE A 280 -14.76 17.00 0.49
C ILE A 280 -13.54 17.39 1.33
N ASP A 281 -13.69 17.44 2.66
CA ASP A 281 -12.57 17.60 3.58
C ASP A 281 -11.65 16.37 3.50
N LEU A 282 -10.54 16.53 2.80
CA LEU A 282 -9.61 15.43 2.52
C LEU A 282 -8.89 14.93 3.79
N VAL A 283 -8.64 15.80 4.76
CA VAL A 283 -7.99 15.41 6.03
C VAL A 283 -8.93 14.52 6.82
N VAL A 284 -10.18 14.93 7.01
CA VAL A 284 -11.21 14.12 7.68
C VAL A 284 -11.44 12.80 6.94
N MET A 285 -11.49 12.85 5.60
CA MET A 285 -11.65 11.65 4.77
C MET A 285 -10.50 10.67 5.02
N MET A 286 -9.24 11.10 4.97
CA MET A 286 -8.08 10.21 5.18
C MET A 286 -8.08 9.59 6.58
N MET A 287 -8.41 10.36 7.62
CA MET A 287 -8.53 9.84 8.98
C MET A 287 -9.61 8.75 9.09
N GLN A 288 -10.77 8.96 8.46
CA GLN A 288 -11.84 7.96 8.47
C GLN A 288 -11.48 6.71 7.66
N LEU A 289 -10.79 6.86 6.53
CA LEU A 289 -10.29 5.71 5.75
C LEU A 289 -9.28 4.88 6.56
N ALA A 290 -8.37 5.52 7.30
CA ALA A 290 -7.44 4.82 8.19
C ALA A 290 -8.17 4.03 9.30
N LYS A 291 -9.22 4.60 9.91
CA LYS A 291 -10.07 3.90 10.88
C LYS A 291 -10.79 2.69 10.27
N ARG A 292 -11.10 2.74 8.99
CA ARG A 292 -11.63 1.62 8.19
C ARG A 292 -10.53 0.69 7.65
N GLN A 293 -9.34 0.75 8.24
CA GLN A 293 -8.20 -0.14 7.96
C GLN A 293 -7.57 0.02 6.57
N VAL A 294 -7.72 1.16 5.93
CA VAL A 294 -6.99 1.49 4.68
C VAL A 294 -5.56 1.87 5.03
N ASN A 295 -4.59 1.02 4.67
CA ASN A 295 -3.16 1.25 4.93
C ASN A 295 -2.52 2.20 3.93
N SER A 296 -2.82 2.01 2.64
CA SER A 296 -2.20 2.76 1.55
C SER A 296 -3.22 3.12 0.49
N ILE A 297 -3.02 4.28 -0.13
CA ILE A 297 -3.88 4.82 -1.18
C ILE A 297 -3.04 5.16 -2.40
N TRP A 298 -3.36 4.55 -3.52
CA TRP A 298 -2.87 4.89 -4.85
C TRP A 298 -3.82 5.88 -5.49
N VAL A 299 -3.36 7.11 -5.76
CA VAL A 299 -4.19 8.18 -6.31
C VAL A 299 -4.02 8.26 -7.81
N GLU A 300 -5.11 8.13 -8.55
CA GLU A 300 -5.19 8.37 -9.98
C GLU A 300 -6.27 9.42 -10.27
N ALA A 301 -5.88 10.66 -10.39
CA ALA A 301 -6.79 11.78 -10.59
C ALA A 301 -6.12 12.92 -11.36
N GLY A 302 -6.94 13.88 -11.77
CA GLY A 302 -6.46 15.07 -12.46
C GLY A 302 -5.78 16.10 -11.53
N ALA A 303 -5.28 17.16 -12.13
CA ALA A 303 -4.47 18.21 -11.49
C ALA A 303 -5.15 18.89 -10.29
N GLN A 304 -6.49 18.93 -10.23
CA GLN A 304 -7.24 19.55 -9.14
C GLN A 304 -7.12 18.78 -7.83
N LEU A 305 -7.40 17.46 -7.83
CA LEU A 305 -7.24 16.63 -6.63
C LEU A 305 -5.76 16.49 -6.25
N ALA A 306 -4.86 16.34 -7.24
CA ALA A 306 -3.43 16.33 -7.01
C ALA A 306 -2.97 17.57 -6.24
N GLY A 307 -3.35 18.76 -6.70
CA GLY A 307 -3.03 20.01 -6.02
C GLY A 307 -3.67 20.12 -4.64
N ALA A 308 -4.90 19.66 -4.45
CA ALA A 308 -5.57 19.68 -3.15
C ALA A 308 -4.88 18.80 -2.11
N LEU A 309 -4.47 17.58 -2.49
CA LEU A 309 -3.71 16.67 -1.64
C LEU A 309 -2.35 17.24 -1.25
N LEU A 310 -1.64 17.84 -2.21
CA LEU A 310 -0.34 18.49 -1.97
C LEU A 310 -0.46 19.66 -1.00
N ARG A 311 -1.44 20.56 -1.20
CA ARG A 311 -1.67 21.69 -0.29
C ARG A 311 -2.07 21.26 1.12
N ALA A 312 -2.77 20.14 1.24
CA ALA A 312 -3.16 19.59 2.54
C ALA A 312 -2.02 18.80 3.24
N GLY A 313 -0.85 18.67 2.62
CA GLY A 313 0.28 17.91 3.17
C GLY A 313 -0.02 16.41 3.32
N LEU A 314 -0.88 15.86 2.48
CA LEU A 314 -1.35 14.47 2.59
C LEU A 314 -0.58 13.48 1.71
N VAL A 315 0.32 13.97 0.84
CA VAL A 315 1.09 13.14 -0.09
C VAL A 315 2.40 12.69 0.57
N ASP A 316 2.60 11.40 0.70
CA ASP A 316 3.85 10.81 1.20
C ASP A 316 4.85 10.55 0.09
N GLU A 317 4.34 10.10 -1.05
CA GLU A 317 5.14 9.76 -2.21
C GLU A 317 4.47 10.26 -3.48
N LEU A 318 5.27 10.95 -4.30
CA LEU A 318 4.88 11.39 -5.64
C LEU A 318 5.53 10.45 -6.65
N ILE A 319 4.72 9.89 -7.55
CA ILE A 319 5.19 8.98 -8.61
C ILE A 319 4.78 9.59 -9.96
N VAL A 320 5.78 10.04 -10.72
CA VAL A 320 5.57 10.71 -11.99
C VAL A 320 6.11 9.87 -13.13
N TYR A 321 5.25 9.55 -14.10
CA TYR A 321 5.67 8.97 -15.38
C TYR A 321 5.80 10.10 -16.40
N ILE A 322 7.00 10.30 -16.91
CA ILE A 322 7.31 11.35 -17.91
C ILE A 322 7.51 10.71 -19.26
N ALA A 323 6.64 11.04 -20.20
CA ALA A 323 6.76 10.64 -21.59
C ALA A 323 7.68 11.62 -22.35
N PRO A 324 8.45 11.13 -23.33
CA PRO A 324 9.31 12.00 -24.18
C PRO A 324 8.49 12.74 -25.25
N LYS A 325 7.56 13.57 -24.79
CA LYS A 325 6.62 14.37 -25.60
C LYS A 325 6.56 15.79 -25.07
N LEU A 326 6.23 16.73 -25.93
CA LEU A 326 5.94 18.12 -25.59
C LEU A 326 4.49 18.42 -25.99
N LEU A 327 3.68 18.91 -25.07
CA LEU A 327 2.26 19.23 -25.29
C LEU A 327 2.03 20.72 -25.49
N GLY A 328 2.97 21.56 -25.07
CA GLY A 328 2.95 23.01 -25.25
C GLY A 328 2.27 23.78 -24.12
N ASP A 329 2.40 25.10 -24.16
CA ASP A 329 2.08 25.99 -23.03
C ASP A 329 0.59 26.04 -22.67
N ASN A 330 -0.29 25.88 -23.65
CA ASN A 330 -1.75 25.88 -23.43
C ASN A 330 -2.30 24.57 -22.86
N ALA A 331 -1.46 23.53 -22.79
CA ALA A 331 -1.84 22.24 -22.22
C ALA A 331 -1.97 22.30 -20.69
N ARG A 332 -2.73 21.38 -20.10
CA ARG A 332 -3.00 21.34 -18.66
C ARG A 332 -1.76 20.97 -17.86
N GLY A 333 -1.47 21.74 -16.82
CA GLY A 333 -0.33 21.50 -15.93
C GLY A 333 -0.47 20.27 -15.04
N LEU A 334 0.64 19.91 -14.42
CA LEU A 334 0.76 18.69 -13.60
C LEU A 334 -0.16 18.68 -12.38
N CYS A 335 -0.25 19.82 -11.67
CA CYS A 335 -1.13 19.99 -10.51
C CYS A 335 -1.53 21.46 -10.35
N GLN A 336 -2.72 21.68 -9.77
CA GLN A 336 -3.22 23.03 -9.49
C GLN A 336 -2.79 23.47 -8.11
N LEU A 337 -1.84 24.41 -8.06
CA LEU A 337 -1.31 25.00 -6.83
C LEU A 337 -1.49 26.52 -6.85
N PRO A 338 -2.74 27.02 -6.72
CA PRO A 338 -3.00 28.47 -6.75
C PRO A 338 -2.38 29.16 -5.54
N GLY A 339 -1.98 30.41 -5.72
CA GLY A 339 -1.45 31.26 -4.65
C GLY A 339 0.04 31.12 -4.38
N LEU A 340 0.76 30.26 -5.08
CA LEU A 340 2.21 30.20 -4.98
C LEU A 340 2.83 31.40 -5.72
N THR A 341 3.51 32.27 -4.99
CA THR A 341 4.18 33.46 -5.51
C THR A 341 5.66 33.54 -5.18
N GLN A 342 6.13 32.69 -4.24
CA GLN A 342 7.53 32.65 -3.81
C GLN A 342 8.05 31.22 -3.86
N LEU A 343 9.33 31.07 -4.20
CA LEU A 343 9.99 29.76 -4.22
C LEU A 343 10.08 29.11 -2.83
N ALA A 344 10.06 29.90 -1.76
CA ALA A 344 10.07 29.38 -0.40
C ALA A 344 8.78 28.63 -0.01
N ASP A 345 7.67 28.87 -0.74
CA ASP A 345 6.35 28.31 -0.41
C ASP A 345 6.03 27.05 -1.25
N VAL A 346 6.93 26.66 -2.18
CA VAL A 346 6.67 25.51 -3.05
C VAL A 346 6.84 24.19 -2.30
N PRO A 347 6.00 23.19 -2.57
CA PRO A 347 6.23 21.83 -2.06
C PRO A 347 7.55 21.26 -2.59
N GLU A 348 8.40 20.78 -1.69
CA GLU A 348 9.68 20.17 -2.04
C GLU A 348 9.67 18.66 -1.78
N PHE A 349 10.33 17.94 -2.66
CA PHE A 349 10.46 16.49 -2.61
C PHE A 349 11.92 16.08 -2.82
N VAL A 350 12.24 14.86 -2.39
CA VAL A 350 13.55 14.23 -2.62
C VAL A 350 13.37 13.05 -3.57
N PHE A 351 14.17 12.98 -4.62
CA PHE A 351 14.18 11.81 -5.51
C PHE A 351 14.65 10.57 -4.75
N SER A 352 13.80 9.56 -4.68
CA SER A 352 14.12 8.25 -4.14
C SER A 352 14.46 7.23 -5.23
N GLU A 353 13.89 7.39 -6.45
CA GLU A 353 14.20 6.55 -7.60
C GLU A 353 13.99 7.31 -8.90
N VAL A 354 14.87 7.07 -9.87
CA VAL A 354 14.70 7.44 -11.28
C VAL A 354 14.91 6.19 -12.11
N ARG A 355 13.87 5.75 -12.83
CA ARG A 355 13.92 4.50 -13.61
C ARG A 355 13.30 4.67 -14.98
N GLN A 356 13.93 4.12 -16.01
CA GLN A 356 13.34 4.03 -17.34
C GLN A 356 12.34 2.86 -17.42
N ILE A 357 11.13 3.14 -17.91
CA ILE A 357 10.04 2.18 -18.11
C ILE A 357 9.62 2.25 -19.57
N GLY A 358 10.19 1.38 -20.41
CA GLY A 358 10.05 1.51 -21.86
C GLY A 358 10.63 2.84 -22.35
N PRO A 359 9.87 3.66 -23.11
CA PRO A 359 10.33 4.99 -23.54
C PRO A 359 10.18 6.06 -22.45
N ASP A 360 9.43 5.82 -21.38
CA ASP A 360 9.12 6.79 -20.35
C ASP A 360 10.10 6.72 -19.17
N LEU A 361 10.15 7.79 -18.38
CA LEU A 361 10.83 7.79 -17.07
C LEU A 361 9.78 7.68 -15.96
N ARG A 362 10.00 6.79 -15.00
CA ARG A 362 9.31 6.80 -13.71
C ARG A 362 10.19 7.49 -12.66
N LEU A 363 9.69 8.55 -12.09
CA LEU A 363 10.30 9.26 -10.98
C LEU A 363 9.53 8.93 -9.71
N ARG A 364 10.22 8.52 -8.65
CA ARG A 364 9.64 8.39 -7.31
C ARG A 364 10.29 9.43 -6.41
N LEU A 365 9.45 10.16 -5.70
CA LEU A 365 9.88 11.26 -4.84
C LEU A 365 9.13 11.15 -3.52
N THR A 366 9.86 11.32 -2.41
CA THR A 366 9.29 11.38 -1.06
C THR A 366 9.19 12.83 -0.60
N ALA A 367 8.16 13.16 0.16
CA ALA A 367 8.05 14.47 0.79
C ALA A 367 9.24 14.70 1.73
N LYS A 368 9.73 15.96 1.75
CA LYS A 368 10.80 16.39 2.67
C LYS A 368 10.36 16.39 4.12
#